data_ba67c39b01853473f2b280b6e425462e
#
_entry.id   ba67c39b01853473f2b280b6e425462e
#
_cell.length_a   1.000
_cell.length_b   1.000
_cell.length_c   1.000
_cell.angle_alpha   90.00
_cell.angle_beta   90.00
_cell.angle_gamma   90.00
#
_symmetry.space_group_name_H-M   'P 1'
#
loop_
_entity.id
_entity.type
_entity.pdbx_description
1 polymer ?
#
loop_
_entity_poly.entity_id
_entity_poly.type
_entity_poly.pdbx_seq_one_letter_code
_entity_poly.pdbx_strand_id
1 'polypeptide(L)'
;MQILAALFIDDMDMRQVPGPATRIDLTGIQFSGPAPAPMPYTWTPHLCVIVHCPPDQNGFSALTVEFELDGEQVARNVQPLQIEPGKFGRQLVRPEITFERPGTVYAHCSIDGGAPVSVPFTMLAPIGG
;
A
#
# COMPACT_ATOMS: atom_id res chain seq x y z
N MET A 1 6.05 -7.44 -14.39
CA MET A 1 4.97 -6.60 -13.83
C MET A 1 5.51 -5.28 -13.35
N GLN A 2 4.69 -4.26 -13.38
CA GLN A 2 5.08 -2.91 -13.01
C GLN A 2 4.09 -2.33 -11.99
N ILE A 3 4.62 -1.77 -10.91
CA ILE A 3 3.81 -1.01 -9.95
C ILE A 3 3.52 0.36 -10.57
N LEU A 4 2.24 0.69 -10.72
CA LEU A 4 1.80 1.98 -11.24
C LEU A 4 1.56 2.98 -10.12
N ALA A 5 1.07 2.52 -8.97
CA ALA A 5 0.81 3.35 -7.81
C ALA A 5 0.79 2.51 -6.54
N ALA A 6 1.18 3.13 -5.42
CA ALA A 6 1.03 2.57 -4.09
C ALA A 6 0.56 3.72 -3.19
N LEU A 7 -0.60 3.56 -2.54
CA LEU A 7 -1.25 4.65 -1.81
C LEU A 7 -1.89 4.12 -0.53
N PHE A 8 -1.71 4.86 0.57
CA PHE A 8 -2.49 4.61 1.78
C PHE A 8 -3.88 5.20 1.60
N ILE A 9 -4.91 4.40 1.88
CA ILE A 9 -6.30 4.76 1.62
C ILE A 9 -7.20 4.38 2.79
N ASP A 10 -8.38 5.00 2.86
CA ASP A 10 -9.43 4.58 3.79
C ASP A 10 -10.18 3.38 3.26
N ASP A 11 -10.57 3.39 1.99
CA ASP A 11 -11.39 2.35 1.40
C ASP A 11 -11.18 2.23 -0.12
N MET A 12 -11.58 1.07 -0.65
CA MET A 12 -11.48 0.77 -2.06
C MET A 12 -12.71 -0.02 -2.49
N ASP A 13 -13.34 0.40 -3.58
CA ASP A 13 -14.46 -0.30 -4.20
C ASP A 13 -14.12 -0.76 -5.61
N MET A 14 -14.47 -2.02 -5.91
CA MET A 14 -14.46 -2.52 -7.27
C MET A 14 -15.78 -2.15 -7.93
N ARG A 15 -15.70 -1.32 -8.97
CA ARG A 15 -16.89 -0.89 -9.69
C ARG A 15 -17.17 -1.86 -10.84
N GLN A 16 -18.40 -2.36 -10.92
CA GLN A 16 -18.84 -3.11 -12.08
C GLN A 16 -19.04 -2.19 -13.29
N VAL A 17 -18.45 -2.58 -14.41
CA VAL A 17 -18.60 -1.88 -15.69
C VAL A 17 -18.85 -2.91 -16.80
N PRO A 18 -19.52 -2.51 -17.90
CA PRO A 18 -19.82 -3.43 -18.99
C PRO A 18 -18.57 -4.04 -19.63
N GLY A 19 -18.63 -5.31 -20.01
CA GLY A 19 -17.59 -6.01 -20.75
C GLY A 19 -16.38 -6.36 -19.88
N PRO A 20 -15.19 -6.51 -20.50
CA PRO A 20 -13.96 -6.90 -19.80
C PRO A 20 -13.25 -5.72 -19.12
N ALA A 21 -13.87 -4.56 -19.03
CA ALA A 21 -13.27 -3.38 -18.43
C ALA A 21 -13.12 -3.54 -16.90
N THR A 22 -12.10 -2.89 -16.34
CA THR A 22 -11.84 -2.88 -14.90
C THR A 22 -11.86 -1.45 -14.38
N ARG A 23 -12.55 -1.23 -13.26
CA ARG A 23 -12.64 0.08 -12.63
C ARG A 23 -12.58 -0.06 -11.11
N ILE A 24 -11.76 0.80 -10.49
CA ILE A 24 -11.56 0.82 -9.04
C ILE A 24 -11.80 2.24 -8.55
N ASP A 25 -12.58 2.39 -7.49
CA ASP A 25 -12.75 3.67 -6.79
C ASP A 25 -11.96 3.63 -5.49
N LEU A 26 -11.11 4.64 -5.27
CA LEU A 26 -10.35 4.80 -4.04
C LEU A 26 -10.91 5.98 -3.25
N THR A 27 -11.12 5.77 -1.95
CA THR A 27 -11.65 6.79 -1.04
C THR A 27 -10.62 7.10 0.04
N GLY A 28 -10.39 8.39 0.31
CA GLY A 28 -9.54 8.81 1.40
C GLY A 28 -8.08 8.46 1.20
N ILE A 29 -7.46 8.94 0.13
CA ILE A 29 -6.02 8.80 -0.05
C ILE A 29 -5.34 9.63 1.04
N GLN A 30 -4.52 8.97 1.86
CA GLN A 30 -3.92 9.56 3.06
C GLN A 30 -2.45 9.87 2.87
N PHE A 31 -2.03 11.06 3.27
CA PHE A 31 -0.63 11.48 3.28
C PHE A 31 -0.12 11.75 4.68
N SER A 32 -1.02 12.18 5.57
CA SER A 32 -0.74 12.46 6.97
C SER A 32 -2.05 12.49 7.75
N GLY A 33 -1.96 12.37 9.07
CA GLY A 33 -3.10 12.50 9.95
C GLY A 33 -2.69 12.49 11.41
N PRO A 34 -3.52 13.05 12.30
CA PRO A 34 -3.25 12.96 13.72
C PRO A 34 -3.53 11.55 14.24
N ALA A 35 -2.75 11.13 15.24
CA ALA A 35 -3.05 9.88 15.93
C ALA A 35 -4.41 10.03 16.63
N PRO A 36 -5.34 9.07 16.48
CA PRO A 36 -6.65 9.16 17.10
C PRO A 36 -6.65 8.85 18.60
N ALA A 37 -5.52 8.44 19.14
CA ALA A 37 -5.34 8.10 20.55
C ALA A 37 -3.92 8.47 21.00
N PRO A 38 -3.66 8.56 22.34
CA PRO A 38 -2.30 8.82 22.84
C PRO A 38 -1.30 7.77 22.35
N MET A 39 -0.04 8.19 22.18
CA MET A 39 1.04 7.28 21.83
C MET A 39 1.54 6.52 23.05
N PRO A 40 2.00 5.25 22.90
CA PRO A 40 2.14 4.56 21.60
C PRO A 40 0.78 4.21 20.99
N TYR A 41 0.70 4.35 19.65
CA TYR A 41 -0.51 4.06 18.90
C TYR A 41 -0.20 3.07 17.77
N THR A 42 -0.96 2.00 17.68
CA THR A 42 -0.84 1.02 16.60
C THR A 42 -1.80 1.36 15.48
N TRP A 43 -1.23 1.66 14.33
CA TRP A 43 -1.94 2.04 13.12
C TRP A 43 -2.05 0.85 12.17
N THR A 44 -3.25 0.60 11.68
CA THR A 44 -3.54 -0.52 10.76
C THR A 44 -4.16 -0.01 9.48
N PRO A 45 -3.37 0.62 8.61
CA PRO A 45 -3.90 1.21 7.38
C PRO A 45 -4.17 0.18 6.31
N HIS A 46 -4.85 0.62 5.24
CA HIS A 46 -4.89 -0.08 3.97
C HIS A 46 -3.87 0.55 3.02
N LEU A 47 -2.95 -0.24 2.50
CA LEU A 47 -2.08 0.16 1.40
C LEU A 47 -2.58 -0.51 0.14
N CYS A 48 -2.99 0.29 -0.84
CA CYS A 48 -3.42 -0.20 -2.15
C CYS A 48 -2.26 -0.11 -3.14
N VAL A 49 -1.87 -1.25 -3.71
CA VAL A 49 -0.82 -1.32 -4.73
C VAL A 49 -1.47 -1.69 -6.05
N ILE A 50 -1.33 -0.82 -7.05
CA ILE A 50 -1.90 -1.02 -8.38
C ILE A 50 -0.77 -1.46 -9.32
N VAL A 51 -0.98 -2.61 -9.99
CA VAL A 51 0.04 -3.28 -10.77
C VAL A 51 -0.47 -3.55 -12.18
N HIS A 52 0.38 -3.37 -13.17
CA HIS A 52 0.12 -3.74 -14.56
C HIS A 52 0.96 -4.95 -14.93
N CYS A 53 0.32 -5.94 -15.55
CA CYS A 53 1.01 -7.08 -16.11
C CYS A 53 1.13 -6.91 -17.63
N PRO A 54 2.35 -6.81 -18.19
CA PRO A 54 2.51 -6.74 -19.64
C PRO A 54 1.97 -7.99 -20.35
N PRO A 55 1.50 -7.86 -21.60
CA PRO A 55 0.90 -9.00 -22.32
C PRO A 55 1.88 -10.14 -22.62
N ASP A 56 3.18 -9.89 -22.56
CA ASP A 56 4.23 -10.87 -22.81
C ASP A 56 4.73 -11.61 -21.57
N GLN A 57 4.11 -11.36 -20.39
CA GLN A 57 4.45 -12.03 -19.14
C GLN A 57 3.38 -13.05 -18.75
N ASN A 58 3.74 -13.98 -17.84
CA ASN A 58 2.86 -15.09 -17.48
C ASN A 58 1.77 -14.76 -16.46
N GLY A 59 1.78 -13.54 -15.89
CA GLY A 59 0.78 -13.12 -14.93
C GLY A 59 1.06 -13.47 -13.46
N PHE A 60 2.19 -14.09 -13.16
CA PHE A 60 2.55 -14.50 -11.80
C PHE A 60 3.82 -13.78 -11.33
N SER A 61 3.77 -13.22 -10.14
CA SER A 61 4.89 -12.54 -9.50
C SER A 61 4.69 -12.53 -7.98
N ALA A 62 5.64 -11.95 -7.25
CA ALA A 62 5.51 -11.73 -5.81
C ALA A 62 5.69 -10.26 -5.49
N LEU A 63 4.77 -9.71 -4.69
CA LEU A 63 4.86 -8.35 -4.17
C LEU A 63 5.47 -8.41 -2.77
N THR A 64 6.54 -7.67 -2.55
CA THR A 64 7.14 -7.47 -1.23
C THR A 64 6.95 -6.03 -0.82
N VAL A 65 6.40 -5.82 0.38
CA VAL A 65 6.28 -4.49 0.97
C VAL A 65 7.02 -4.49 2.30
N GLU A 66 7.99 -3.61 2.43
CA GLU A 66 8.75 -3.40 3.65
C GLU A 66 8.43 -2.03 4.20
N PHE A 67 8.05 -1.96 5.49
CA PHE A 67 7.70 -0.72 6.16
C PHE A 67 8.86 -0.29 7.04
N GLU A 68 9.33 0.94 6.82
CA GLU A 68 10.48 1.53 7.52
C GLU A 68 10.03 2.74 8.33
N LEU A 69 10.34 2.75 9.61
CA LEU A 69 10.06 3.84 10.55
C LEU A 69 11.34 4.18 11.30
N ASP A 70 11.76 5.43 11.26
CA ASP A 70 12.98 5.90 11.92
C ASP A 70 14.24 5.09 11.53
N GLY A 71 14.33 4.67 10.26
CA GLY A 71 15.47 3.93 9.75
C GLY A 71 15.45 2.43 10.05
N GLU A 72 14.39 1.93 10.69
CA GLU A 72 14.26 0.52 11.03
C GLU A 72 13.06 -0.11 10.30
N GLN A 73 13.24 -1.35 9.85
CA GLN A 73 12.13 -2.12 9.31
C GLN A 73 11.20 -2.57 10.44
N VAL A 74 9.96 -2.08 10.42
CA VAL A 74 8.98 -2.35 11.47
C VAL A 74 7.91 -3.36 11.06
N ALA A 75 7.79 -3.63 9.77
CA ALA A 75 6.86 -4.63 9.25
C ALA A 75 7.28 -5.07 7.85
N ARG A 76 6.87 -6.26 7.45
CA ARG A 76 7.14 -6.81 6.12
C ARG A 76 5.97 -7.69 5.69
N ASN A 77 5.58 -7.57 4.43
CA ASN A 77 4.52 -8.39 3.84
C ASN A 77 4.97 -8.91 2.49
N VAL A 78 4.75 -10.18 2.22
CA VAL A 78 5.00 -10.80 0.93
C VAL A 78 3.72 -11.48 0.48
N GLN A 79 3.24 -11.13 -0.71
CA GLN A 79 2.01 -11.68 -1.26
C GLN A 79 2.24 -12.15 -2.70
N PRO A 80 1.64 -13.28 -3.09
CA PRO A 80 1.64 -13.67 -4.50
C PRO A 80 0.76 -12.70 -5.29
N LEU A 81 1.21 -12.41 -6.52
CA LEU A 81 0.44 -11.63 -7.50
C LEU A 81 0.00 -12.56 -8.63
N GLN A 82 -1.28 -12.46 -8.99
CA GLN A 82 -1.83 -13.12 -10.15
C GLN A 82 -2.67 -12.10 -10.91
N ILE A 83 -2.12 -11.64 -12.04
CA ILE A 83 -2.76 -10.63 -12.88
C ILE A 83 -2.74 -11.14 -14.30
N GLU A 84 -3.90 -11.18 -14.94
CA GLU A 84 -4.01 -11.63 -16.34
C GLU A 84 -3.12 -10.76 -17.24
N PRO A 85 -2.32 -11.39 -18.14
CA PRO A 85 -1.45 -10.63 -19.04
C PRO A 85 -2.19 -9.54 -19.81
N GLY A 86 -1.60 -8.35 -19.86
CA GLY A 86 -2.20 -7.18 -20.50
C GLY A 86 -3.18 -6.41 -19.64
N LYS A 87 -3.44 -6.86 -18.41
CA LYS A 87 -4.41 -6.22 -17.52
C LYS A 87 -3.78 -5.59 -16.28
N PHE A 88 -4.61 -4.88 -15.55
CA PHE A 88 -4.28 -4.27 -14.28
C PHE A 88 -4.88 -5.08 -13.14
N GLY A 89 -4.20 -5.09 -12.02
CA GLY A 89 -4.71 -5.66 -10.79
C GLY A 89 -4.39 -4.77 -9.60
N ARG A 90 -4.95 -5.11 -8.48
CA ARG A 90 -4.71 -4.42 -7.22
C ARG A 90 -4.40 -5.42 -6.13
N GLN A 91 -3.62 -4.99 -5.17
CA GLN A 91 -3.33 -5.76 -3.98
C GLN A 91 -3.50 -4.86 -2.76
N LEU A 92 -4.22 -5.33 -1.76
CA LEU A 92 -4.37 -4.63 -0.49
C LEU A 92 -3.41 -5.22 0.53
N VAL A 93 -2.64 -4.36 1.18
CA VAL A 93 -1.72 -4.73 2.23
C VAL A 93 -2.18 -4.03 3.51
N ARG A 94 -2.29 -4.78 4.62
CA ARG A 94 -2.76 -4.27 5.90
C ARG A 94 -1.71 -4.51 6.98
N PRO A 95 -0.72 -3.63 7.12
CA PRO A 95 0.29 -3.78 8.16
C PRO A 95 -0.23 -3.34 9.53
N GLU A 96 0.47 -3.74 10.58
CA GLU A 96 0.36 -3.16 11.90
C GLU A 96 1.65 -2.38 12.19
N ILE A 97 1.52 -1.08 12.42
CA ILE A 97 2.67 -0.21 12.64
C ILE A 97 2.45 0.56 13.94
N THR A 98 3.34 0.36 14.90
CA THR A 98 3.25 1.05 16.20
C THR A 98 4.13 2.29 16.18
N PHE A 99 3.51 3.44 16.41
CA PHE A 99 4.19 4.72 16.57
C PHE A 99 4.38 5.01 18.06
N GLU A 100 5.63 5.07 18.50
CA GLU A 100 5.97 5.50 19.87
C GLU A 100 5.91 7.02 20.00
N ARG A 101 6.10 7.72 18.88
CA ARG A 101 6.09 9.18 18.75
C ARG A 101 5.66 9.55 17.34
N PRO A 102 5.28 10.83 17.09
CA PRO A 102 5.00 11.29 15.74
C PRO A 102 6.20 11.04 14.81
N GLY A 103 5.91 10.66 13.58
CA GLY A 103 6.96 10.36 12.61
C GLY A 103 6.42 9.93 11.27
N THR A 104 7.32 9.63 10.34
CA THR A 104 6.98 9.22 8.98
C THR A 104 7.38 7.77 8.76
N VAL A 105 6.43 6.96 8.31
CA VAL A 105 6.68 5.60 7.86
C VAL A 105 6.75 5.60 6.33
N TYR A 106 7.67 4.79 5.79
CA TYR A 106 7.81 4.57 4.35
C TYR A 106 7.44 3.13 4.03
N ALA A 107 6.55 2.95 3.05
CA ALA A 107 6.28 1.63 2.48
C ALA A 107 7.10 1.48 1.21
N HIS A 108 8.02 0.52 1.18
CA HIS A 108 8.86 0.20 0.02
C HIS A 108 8.28 -1.02 -0.67
N CYS A 109 7.68 -0.81 -1.84
CA CYS A 109 6.97 -1.85 -2.58
C CYS A 109 7.83 -2.31 -3.76
N SER A 110 8.08 -3.60 -3.88
CA SER A 110 8.85 -4.15 -4.99
C SER A 110 8.21 -5.43 -5.52
N ILE A 111 8.46 -5.71 -6.79
CA ILE A 111 8.00 -6.95 -7.45
C ILE A 111 9.22 -7.77 -7.83
N ASP A 112 9.27 -9.03 -7.37
CA ASP A 112 10.32 -9.99 -7.68
C ASP A 112 11.74 -9.44 -7.45
N GLY A 113 11.91 -8.66 -6.37
CA GLY A 113 13.19 -8.07 -6.01
C GLY A 113 13.66 -6.91 -6.87
N GLY A 114 12.76 -6.32 -7.68
CA GLY A 114 13.08 -5.16 -8.52
C GLY A 114 13.18 -3.86 -7.73
N ALA A 115 13.34 -2.75 -8.46
CA ALA A 115 13.45 -1.42 -7.86
C ALA A 115 12.16 -1.07 -7.10
N PRO A 116 12.25 -0.57 -5.85
CA PRO A 116 11.08 -0.27 -5.06
C PRO A 116 10.39 1.03 -5.48
N VAL A 117 9.07 1.04 -5.30
CA VAL A 117 8.27 2.26 -5.26
C VAL A 117 8.00 2.55 -3.80
N SER A 118 8.37 3.75 -3.34
CA SER A 118 8.27 4.11 -1.93
C SER A 118 7.19 5.15 -1.72
N VAL A 119 6.34 4.93 -0.71
CA VAL A 119 5.26 5.85 -0.38
C VAL A 119 5.31 6.19 1.11
N PRO A 120 5.30 7.49 1.49
CA PRO A 120 5.34 7.90 2.89
C PRO A 120 3.94 8.14 3.46
N PHE A 121 3.84 8.00 4.79
CA PHE A 121 2.72 8.52 5.58
C PHE A 121 3.27 9.13 6.86
N THR A 122 2.83 10.34 7.21
CA THR A 122 3.26 11.03 8.41
C THR A 122 2.17 10.98 9.47
N MET A 123 2.47 10.33 10.59
CA MET A 123 1.62 10.32 11.77
C MET A 123 1.94 11.55 12.61
N LEU A 124 0.94 12.40 12.83
CA LEU A 124 1.06 13.61 13.64
C LEU A 124 0.66 13.33 15.09
N ALA A 125 1.02 14.23 15.99
CA ALA A 125 0.61 14.14 17.38
C ALA A 125 -0.92 14.13 17.53
N PRO A 126 -1.48 13.49 18.57
CA PRO A 126 -2.93 13.53 18.82
C PRO A 126 -3.40 14.96 19.02
N ILE A 127 -4.61 15.26 18.49
CA ILE A 127 -5.25 16.57 18.66
C ILE A 127 -5.84 16.66 20.07
N GLY A 128 -5.61 17.76 20.75
CA GLY A 128 -6.20 18.04 22.06
C GLY A 128 -5.58 17.25 23.22
N GLY A 129 -4.43 16.62 22.95
CA GLY A 129 -3.70 15.80 23.93
C GLY A 129 -2.76 16.59 24.82
#